data_a26a0c6be460e6c465f5e013b8a573bf
#
_entry.id   a26a0c6be460e6c465f5e013b8a573bf
#
_cell.length_a   1.000
_cell.length_b   1.000
_cell.length_c   1.000
_cell.angle_alpha   90.00
_cell.angle_beta   90.00
_cell.angle_gamma   90.00
#
_symmetry.space_group_name_H-M   'P 1'
#
loop_
_entity.id
_entity.type
_entity.pdbx_description
1 polymer ?
#
loop_
_entity_poly.entity_id
_entity_poly.type
_entity_poly.pdbx_seq_one_letter_code
_entity_poly.pdbx_strand_id
1 'polypeptide(L)'
;MPHKRNPILCERIVGIARLLRGYALSGIENVALWHERDISHSSAERVALPDATILLDYAQHLAIRVVEGMVVHPDRMLANLEATSGALFSQRALLALVESGVARDEAYRIVQENAQRAWDTGTHFRELLGAAAPGLDLDAVFDPQAFVRHAPAIVGRLDSIA
;
A
#
# COMPACT_ATOMS: atom_id res chain seq x y z
N MET A 1 -22.55 19.97 2.92
CA MET A 1 -23.48 18.84 2.74
C MET A 1 -23.42 17.98 4.00
N PRO A 2 -24.53 17.73 4.73
CA PRO A 2 -24.52 17.07 6.04
C PRO A 2 -24.02 15.61 6.03
N HIS A 3 -24.12 14.93 4.87
CA HIS A 3 -23.70 13.53 4.68
C HIS A 3 -22.25 13.36 4.21
N LYS A 4 -21.57 14.47 3.87
CA LYS A 4 -20.19 14.42 3.36
C LYS A 4 -19.21 14.41 4.54
N ARG A 5 -18.35 13.39 4.57
CA ARG A 5 -17.23 13.28 5.52
C ARG A 5 -15.93 13.37 4.73
N ASN A 6 -15.13 14.38 5.02
CA ASN A 6 -13.80 14.54 4.44
C ASN A 6 -12.75 14.09 5.45
N PRO A 7 -11.65 13.45 5.00
CA PRO A 7 -10.52 13.08 5.85
C PRO A 7 -9.62 14.30 6.13
N ILE A 8 -10.20 15.35 6.77
CA ILE A 8 -9.57 16.67 6.95
C ILE A 8 -8.20 16.58 7.63
N LEU A 9 -8.02 15.67 8.59
CA LEU A 9 -6.73 15.50 9.27
C LEU A 9 -5.67 14.98 8.31
N CYS A 10 -6.00 13.98 7.49
CA CYS A 10 -5.10 13.44 6.47
C CYS A 10 -4.77 14.47 5.39
N GLU A 11 -5.77 15.24 4.95
CA GLU A 11 -5.58 16.33 3.98
C GLU A 11 -4.61 17.40 4.52
N ARG A 12 -4.71 17.77 5.80
CA ARG A 12 -3.77 18.70 6.46
C ARG A 12 -2.35 18.13 6.51
N ILE A 13 -2.18 16.85 6.89
CA ILE A 13 -0.87 16.21 6.91
C ILE A 13 -0.22 16.25 5.52
N VAL A 14 -0.98 15.95 4.47
CA VAL A 14 -0.50 16.02 3.08
C VAL A 14 -0.11 17.45 2.68
N GLY A 15 -0.91 18.45 3.09
CA GLY A 15 -0.60 19.86 2.86
C GLY A 15 0.70 20.30 3.57
N ILE A 16 0.84 19.94 4.85
CA ILE A 16 2.04 20.22 5.65
C ILE A 16 3.28 19.55 5.02
N ALA A 17 3.16 18.31 4.56
CA ALA A 17 4.26 17.61 3.91
C ALA A 17 4.79 18.32 2.65
N ARG A 18 3.92 19.05 1.92
CA ARG A 18 4.35 19.87 0.78
C ARG A 18 5.19 21.07 1.22
N LEU A 19 4.80 21.74 2.31
CA LEU A 19 5.57 22.86 2.88
C LEU A 19 6.93 22.39 3.40
N LEU A 20 6.96 21.29 4.16
CA LEU A 20 8.19 20.70 4.67
C LEU A 20 9.19 20.32 3.57
N ARG A 21 8.71 19.83 2.43
CA ARG A 21 9.59 19.59 1.26
C ARG A 21 10.19 20.88 0.72
N GLY A 22 9.43 21.97 0.70
CA GLY A 22 9.94 23.29 0.32
C GLY A 22 11.04 23.78 1.26
N TYR A 23 10.85 23.63 2.56
CA TYR A 23 11.88 23.99 3.55
C TYR A 23 13.11 23.07 3.47
N ALA A 24 12.92 21.79 3.20
CA ALA A 24 14.03 20.86 2.97
C ALA A 24 14.86 21.26 1.74
N LEU A 25 14.21 21.69 0.66
CA LEU A 25 14.91 22.22 -0.52
C LEU A 25 15.73 23.46 -0.17
N SER A 26 15.16 24.40 0.58
CA SER A 26 15.90 25.58 1.07
C SER A 26 17.13 25.18 1.89
N GLY A 27 17.02 24.15 2.74
CA GLY A 27 18.15 23.60 3.49
C GLY A 27 19.24 23.00 2.59
N ILE A 28 18.84 22.32 1.51
CA ILE A 28 19.80 21.76 0.53
C ILE A 28 20.54 22.88 -0.22
N GLU A 29 19.82 23.92 -0.65
CA GLU A 29 20.40 25.09 -1.32
C GLU A 29 21.40 25.83 -0.42
N ASN A 30 21.20 25.81 0.90
CA ASN A 30 22.09 26.45 1.88
C ASN A 30 23.42 25.70 2.10
N VAL A 31 23.59 24.49 1.52
CA VAL A 31 24.86 23.73 1.62
C VAL A 31 25.97 24.36 0.79
N ALA A 32 25.63 25.00 -0.33
CA ALA A 32 26.60 25.67 -1.19
C ALA A 32 27.05 27.01 -0.56
N LEU A 33 28.35 27.15 -0.33
CA LEU A 33 28.96 28.34 0.26
C LEU A 33 29.78 29.11 -0.78
N TRP A 34 29.82 30.44 -0.62
CA TRP A 34 30.77 31.31 -1.31
C TRP A 34 32.07 31.40 -0.50
N HIS A 35 33.21 31.00 -1.10
CA HIS A 35 34.47 30.85 -0.39
C HIS A 35 34.32 29.95 0.86
N GLU A 36 34.62 30.51 2.01
CA GLU A 36 34.53 29.80 3.29
C GLU A 36 33.19 30.03 4.01
N ARG A 37 32.39 30.98 3.55
CA ARG A 37 31.13 31.33 4.17
C ARG A 37 30.20 32.07 3.20
N ASP A 38 28.91 31.75 3.28
CA ASP A 38 27.83 32.52 2.70
C ASP A 38 26.80 32.83 3.79
N ILE A 39 26.46 34.11 3.96
CA ILE A 39 25.48 34.52 4.97
C ILE A 39 24.04 34.52 4.44
N SER A 40 23.82 34.26 3.16
CA SER A 40 22.48 34.23 2.54
C SER A 40 21.60 33.15 3.17
N HIS A 41 22.19 32.02 3.58
CA HIS A 41 21.48 30.95 4.29
C HIS A 41 20.84 31.41 5.61
N SER A 42 21.46 32.36 6.34
CA SER A 42 20.99 32.80 7.64
C SER A 42 19.58 33.40 7.60
N SER A 43 19.25 34.18 6.55
CA SER A 43 17.92 34.76 6.40
C SER A 43 16.87 33.70 6.07
N ALA A 44 17.21 32.71 5.24
CA ALA A 44 16.33 31.59 4.90
C ALA A 44 16.08 30.67 6.09
N GLU A 45 17.11 30.33 6.86
CA GLU A 45 17.03 29.45 8.03
C GLU A 45 16.20 30.03 9.17
N ARG A 46 16.20 31.36 9.35
CA ARG A 46 15.37 32.03 10.36
C ARG A 46 13.87 31.84 10.13
N VAL A 47 13.46 31.55 8.92
CA VAL A 47 12.09 31.20 8.56
C VAL A 47 11.93 29.68 8.49
N ALA A 48 12.79 29.02 7.73
CA ALA A 48 12.62 27.60 7.43
C ALA A 48 12.73 26.69 8.67
N LEU A 49 13.66 26.93 9.58
CA LEU A 49 13.87 26.05 10.73
C LEU A 49 12.73 26.13 11.76
N PRO A 50 12.31 27.32 12.26
CA PRO A 50 11.21 27.40 13.18
C PRO A 50 9.90 26.89 12.58
N ASP A 51 9.57 27.30 11.35
CA ASP A 51 8.34 26.86 10.70
C ASP A 51 8.34 25.35 10.44
N ALA A 52 9.47 24.77 9.98
CA ALA A 52 9.57 23.34 9.74
C ALA A 52 9.40 22.53 11.05
N THR A 53 10.00 22.96 12.14
CA THR A 53 9.87 22.25 13.44
C THR A 53 8.46 22.33 13.99
N ILE A 54 7.81 23.49 13.95
CA ILE A 54 6.42 23.66 14.37
C ILE A 54 5.47 22.80 13.51
N LEU A 55 5.63 22.86 12.20
CA LEU A 55 4.78 22.10 11.28
C LEU A 55 5.00 20.58 11.40
N LEU A 56 6.24 20.14 11.66
CA LEU A 56 6.53 18.73 11.86
C LEU A 56 5.89 18.21 13.15
N ASP A 57 6.03 18.93 14.25
CA ASP A 57 5.39 18.58 15.53
C ASP A 57 3.87 18.49 15.38
N TYR A 58 3.27 19.48 14.74
CA TYR A 58 1.83 19.50 14.50
C TYR A 58 1.39 18.33 13.57
N ALA A 59 2.14 18.03 12.52
CA ALA A 59 1.85 16.91 11.62
C ALA A 59 1.92 15.57 12.37
N GLN A 60 2.91 15.38 13.25
CA GLN A 60 3.02 14.19 14.10
C GLN A 60 1.82 14.06 15.06
N HIS A 61 1.43 15.15 15.72
CA HIS A 61 0.24 15.15 16.56
C HIS A 61 -1.02 14.74 15.78
N LEU A 62 -1.21 15.26 14.57
CA LEU A 62 -2.34 14.86 13.71
C LEU A 62 -2.24 13.38 13.30
N ALA A 63 -1.03 12.89 12.97
CA ALA A 63 -0.82 11.49 12.58
C ALA A 63 -1.16 10.53 13.73
N ILE A 64 -0.73 10.84 14.96
CA ILE A 64 -1.09 10.06 16.17
C ILE A 64 -2.61 9.98 16.30
N ARG A 65 -3.30 11.10 16.24
CA ARG A 65 -4.78 11.13 16.32
C ARG A 65 -5.47 10.30 15.23
N VAL A 66 -4.93 10.28 14.01
CA VAL A 66 -5.46 9.46 12.90
C VAL A 66 -5.28 7.99 13.21
N VAL A 67 -4.08 7.59 13.68
CA VAL A 67 -3.77 6.17 13.98
C VAL A 67 -4.58 5.68 15.19
N GLU A 68 -4.64 6.46 16.27
CA GLU A 68 -5.42 6.10 17.47
C GLU A 68 -6.92 6.02 17.20
N GLY A 69 -7.44 6.87 16.30
CA GLY A 69 -8.85 6.88 15.91
C GLY A 69 -9.21 5.94 14.77
N MET A 70 -8.27 5.15 14.26
CA MET A 70 -8.49 4.23 13.14
C MET A 70 -9.36 3.05 13.56
N VAL A 71 -10.43 2.82 12.80
CA VAL A 71 -11.31 1.66 12.99
C VAL A 71 -11.10 0.68 11.86
N VAL A 72 -10.77 -0.57 12.20
CA VAL A 72 -10.61 -1.67 11.25
C VAL A 72 -11.91 -2.46 11.20
N HIS A 73 -12.37 -2.79 10.00
CA HIS A 73 -13.57 -3.60 9.75
C HIS A 73 -13.18 -4.92 9.06
N PRO A 74 -12.69 -5.96 9.81
CA PRO A 74 -12.15 -7.19 9.22
C PRO A 74 -13.14 -7.91 8.30
N ASP A 75 -14.40 -7.99 8.70
CA ASP A 75 -15.44 -8.66 7.91
C ASP A 75 -15.67 -7.95 6.57
N ARG A 76 -15.62 -6.61 6.58
CA ARG A 76 -15.74 -5.82 5.35
C ARG A 76 -14.51 -5.97 4.45
N MET A 77 -13.32 -6.05 5.05
CA MET A 77 -12.08 -6.30 4.31
C MET A 77 -12.13 -7.67 3.62
N LEU A 78 -12.58 -8.71 4.34
CA LEU A 78 -12.76 -10.05 3.77
C LEU A 78 -13.80 -10.03 2.63
N ALA A 79 -14.96 -9.41 2.84
CA ALA A 79 -15.98 -9.28 1.80
C ALA A 79 -15.46 -8.55 0.55
N ASN A 80 -14.56 -7.57 0.71
CA ASN A 80 -13.94 -6.87 -0.42
C ASN A 80 -12.96 -7.78 -1.18
N LEU A 81 -12.23 -8.67 -0.52
CA LEU A 81 -11.38 -9.67 -1.19
C LEU A 81 -12.22 -10.64 -2.02
N GLU A 82 -13.38 -11.05 -1.50
CA GLU A 82 -14.30 -11.97 -2.16
C GLU A 82 -15.13 -11.30 -3.29
N ALA A 83 -15.14 -9.98 -3.38
CA ALA A 83 -15.94 -9.23 -4.36
C ALA A 83 -15.61 -9.57 -5.82
N THR A 84 -14.44 -10.15 -6.09
CA THR A 84 -14.01 -10.60 -7.42
C THR A 84 -14.27 -12.08 -7.67
N SER A 85 -15.06 -12.75 -6.82
CA SER A 85 -15.31 -14.21 -6.90
C SER A 85 -14.03 -15.04 -7.04
N GLY A 86 -12.97 -14.61 -6.33
CA GLY A 86 -11.66 -15.29 -6.32
C GLY A 86 -10.72 -14.92 -7.48
N ALA A 87 -11.09 -14.06 -8.41
CA ALA A 87 -10.22 -13.64 -9.52
C ALA A 87 -8.93 -12.92 -9.06
N LEU A 88 -8.90 -12.41 -7.82
CA LEU A 88 -7.70 -11.90 -7.14
C LEU A 88 -6.52 -12.89 -7.20
N PHE A 89 -6.80 -14.19 -7.17
CA PHE A 89 -5.80 -15.26 -7.17
C PHE A 89 -5.34 -15.71 -8.56
N SER A 90 -5.83 -15.09 -9.64
CA SER A 90 -5.55 -15.52 -11.02
C SER A 90 -4.05 -15.59 -11.32
N GLN A 91 -3.25 -14.62 -10.86
CA GLN A 91 -1.80 -14.64 -11.07
C GLN A 91 -1.12 -15.81 -10.33
N ARG A 92 -1.56 -16.16 -9.12
CA ARG A 92 -1.06 -17.31 -8.38
C ARG A 92 -1.43 -18.62 -9.07
N ALA A 93 -2.66 -18.72 -9.58
CA ALA A 93 -3.11 -19.86 -10.35
C ALA A 93 -2.27 -20.05 -11.62
N LEU A 94 -1.98 -18.97 -12.35
CA LEU A 94 -1.10 -19.00 -13.52
C LEU A 94 0.28 -19.55 -13.17
N LEU A 95 0.91 -19.02 -12.11
CA LEU A 95 2.24 -19.44 -11.72
C LEU A 95 2.25 -20.92 -11.27
N ALA A 96 1.28 -21.32 -10.47
CA ALA A 96 1.17 -22.71 -10.02
C ALA A 96 0.97 -23.71 -11.18
N LEU A 97 0.19 -23.35 -12.21
CA LEU A 97 0.05 -24.16 -13.43
C LEU A 97 1.38 -24.28 -14.19
N VAL A 98 2.13 -23.18 -14.33
CA VAL A 98 3.44 -23.19 -14.99
C VAL A 98 4.44 -24.04 -14.19
N GLU A 99 4.46 -23.92 -12.87
CA GLU A 99 5.30 -24.71 -11.97
C GLU A 99 4.95 -26.20 -12.01
N SER A 100 3.68 -26.56 -12.29
CA SER A 100 3.25 -27.94 -12.51
C SER A 100 3.62 -28.51 -13.88
N GLY A 101 4.26 -27.71 -14.75
CA GLY A 101 4.73 -28.13 -16.07
C GLY A 101 3.80 -27.77 -17.23
N VAL A 102 2.71 -27.04 -16.99
CA VAL A 102 1.82 -26.54 -18.07
C VAL A 102 2.54 -25.41 -18.83
N ALA A 103 2.50 -25.44 -20.17
CA ALA A 103 3.06 -24.37 -20.98
C ALA A 103 2.40 -23.02 -20.63
N ARG A 104 3.18 -21.94 -20.59
CA ARG A 104 2.72 -20.63 -20.12
C ARG A 104 1.47 -20.12 -20.86
N ASP A 105 1.44 -20.28 -22.18
CA ASP A 105 0.32 -19.80 -23.00
C ASP A 105 -0.96 -20.59 -22.70
N GLU A 106 -0.85 -21.88 -22.48
CA GLU A 106 -1.95 -22.76 -22.10
C GLU A 106 -2.42 -22.46 -20.67
N ALA A 107 -1.50 -22.28 -19.71
CA ALA A 107 -1.83 -21.86 -18.36
C ALA A 107 -2.56 -20.51 -18.33
N TYR A 108 -2.10 -19.55 -19.15
CA TYR A 108 -2.75 -18.26 -19.30
C TYR A 108 -4.19 -18.40 -19.82
N ARG A 109 -4.39 -19.23 -20.87
CA ARG A 109 -5.72 -19.49 -21.44
C ARG A 109 -6.68 -20.10 -20.41
N ILE A 110 -6.23 -21.13 -19.69
CA ILE A 110 -7.02 -21.78 -18.63
C ILE A 110 -7.47 -20.77 -17.57
N VAL A 111 -6.51 -19.96 -17.08
CA VAL A 111 -6.80 -18.97 -16.02
C VAL A 111 -7.74 -17.89 -16.53
N GLN A 112 -7.49 -17.34 -17.73
CA GLN A 112 -8.30 -16.27 -18.30
C GLN A 112 -9.75 -16.71 -18.52
N GLU A 113 -9.97 -17.86 -19.16
CA GLU A 113 -11.31 -18.38 -19.44
C GLU A 113 -12.11 -18.62 -18.14
N ASN A 114 -11.47 -19.21 -17.12
CA ASN A 114 -12.17 -19.51 -15.89
C ASN A 114 -12.36 -18.28 -14.99
N ALA A 115 -11.44 -17.31 -14.99
CA ALA A 115 -11.63 -16.05 -14.29
C ALA A 115 -12.74 -15.20 -14.93
N GLN A 116 -12.83 -15.19 -16.28
CA GLN A 116 -13.93 -14.53 -16.98
C GLN A 116 -15.28 -15.20 -16.66
N ARG A 117 -15.33 -16.54 -16.68
CA ARG A 117 -16.55 -17.27 -16.30
C ARG A 117 -16.97 -16.98 -14.86
N ALA A 118 -16.02 -16.89 -13.94
CA ALA A 118 -16.31 -16.54 -12.55
C ALA A 118 -17.01 -15.18 -12.46
N TRP A 119 -16.52 -14.21 -13.24
CA TRP A 119 -17.13 -12.88 -13.33
C TRP A 119 -18.54 -12.92 -13.94
N ASP A 120 -18.72 -13.64 -15.03
CA ASP A 120 -19.97 -13.68 -15.79
C ASP A 120 -21.09 -14.45 -15.06
N THR A 121 -20.73 -15.52 -14.33
CA THR A 121 -21.68 -16.43 -13.68
C THR A 121 -21.83 -16.25 -12.17
N GLY A 122 -20.90 -15.53 -11.53
CA GLY A 122 -20.80 -15.45 -10.07
C GLY A 122 -20.31 -16.75 -9.40
N THR A 123 -19.95 -17.78 -10.19
CA THR A 123 -19.33 -19.01 -9.65
C THR A 123 -17.91 -18.72 -9.22
N HIS A 124 -17.52 -19.15 -8.03
CA HIS A 124 -16.19 -18.82 -7.52
C HIS A 124 -15.07 -19.42 -8.39
N PHE A 125 -14.06 -18.61 -8.69
CA PHE A 125 -12.93 -18.98 -9.58
C PHE A 125 -12.21 -20.26 -9.12
N ARG A 126 -12.11 -20.50 -7.80
CA ARG A 126 -11.54 -21.74 -7.25
C ARG A 126 -12.25 -23.00 -7.74
N GLU A 127 -13.57 -22.97 -7.79
CA GLU A 127 -14.39 -24.10 -8.24
C GLU A 127 -14.16 -24.37 -9.74
N LEU A 128 -14.21 -23.34 -10.55
CA LEU A 128 -13.99 -23.43 -12.00
C LEU A 128 -12.57 -23.90 -12.32
N LEU A 129 -11.57 -23.37 -11.61
CA LEU A 129 -10.18 -23.76 -11.79
C LEU A 129 -9.94 -25.22 -11.36
N GLY A 130 -10.57 -25.67 -10.28
CA GLY A 130 -10.48 -27.06 -9.81
C GLY A 130 -11.02 -28.06 -10.83
N ALA A 131 -12.08 -27.71 -11.53
CA ALA A 131 -12.64 -28.52 -12.63
C ALA A 131 -11.70 -28.54 -13.86
N ALA A 132 -11.05 -27.42 -14.16
CA ALA A 132 -10.16 -27.27 -15.32
C ALA A 132 -8.75 -27.83 -15.08
N ALA A 133 -8.29 -27.87 -13.83
CA ALA A 133 -6.95 -28.33 -13.44
C ALA A 133 -6.98 -29.18 -12.14
N PRO A 134 -7.51 -30.41 -12.19
CA PRO A 134 -7.78 -31.24 -11.01
C PRO A 134 -6.53 -31.65 -10.20
N GLY A 135 -5.32 -31.47 -10.75
CA GLY A 135 -4.07 -31.76 -10.06
C GLY A 135 -3.43 -30.58 -9.32
N LEU A 136 -4.07 -29.41 -9.36
CA LEU A 136 -3.52 -28.19 -8.76
C LEU A 136 -3.84 -28.10 -7.26
N ASP A 137 -2.85 -27.73 -6.45
CA ASP A 137 -3.08 -27.43 -5.02
C ASP A 137 -3.84 -26.13 -4.86
N LEU A 138 -5.17 -26.24 -4.83
CA LEU A 138 -6.05 -25.09 -4.71
C LEU A 138 -5.97 -24.42 -3.33
N ASP A 139 -5.62 -25.14 -2.28
CA ASP A 139 -5.46 -24.55 -0.95
C ASP A 139 -4.26 -23.61 -0.93
N ALA A 140 -3.15 -24.02 -1.49
CA ALA A 140 -1.99 -23.17 -1.64
C ALA A 140 -2.24 -21.98 -2.57
N VAL A 141 -2.95 -22.18 -3.69
CA VAL A 141 -3.24 -21.11 -4.65
C VAL A 141 -4.13 -20.02 -4.03
N PHE A 142 -5.20 -20.41 -3.34
CA PHE A 142 -6.21 -19.49 -2.79
C PHE A 142 -5.96 -19.08 -1.33
N ASP A 143 -4.75 -19.28 -0.82
CA ASP A 143 -4.35 -18.80 0.51
C ASP A 143 -4.05 -17.30 0.50
N PRO A 144 -4.88 -16.44 1.13
CA PRO A 144 -4.64 -14.99 1.22
C PRO A 144 -3.42 -14.66 2.09
N GLN A 145 -3.02 -15.54 3.02
CA GLN A 145 -1.88 -15.31 3.91
C GLN A 145 -0.55 -15.27 3.14
N ALA A 146 -0.49 -15.93 1.99
CA ALA A 146 0.70 -15.91 1.14
C ALA A 146 1.07 -14.49 0.64
N PHE A 147 0.11 -13.57 0.51
CA PHE A 147 0.38 -12.18 0.12
C PHE A 147 1.01 -11.37 1.26
N VAL A 148 0.76 -11.73 2.50
CA VAL A 148 1.25 -11.00 3.69
C VAL A 148 2.36 -11.75 4.44
N ARG A 149 2.92 -12.80 3.86
CA ARG A 149 3.95 -13.67 4.49
C ARG A 149 5.16 -12.93 5.06
N HIS A 150 5.50 -11.77 4.51
CA HIS A 150 6.62 -10.95 4.96
C HIS A 150 6.22 -9.85 5.96
N ALA A 151 4.92 -9.63 6.18
CA ALA A 151 4.44 -8.56 7.05
C ALA A 151 4.97 -8.66 8.49
N PRO A 152 4.99 -9.85 9.15
CA PRO A 152 5.53 -9.96 10.50
C PRO A 152 7.01 -9.57 10.58
N ALA A 153 7.81 -9.97 9.59
CA ALA A 153 9.24 -9.63 9.55
C ALA A 153 9.47 -8.13 9.31
N ILE A 154 8.61 -7.48 8.51
CA ILE A 154 8.69 -6.04 8.26
C ILE A 154 8.30 -5.26 9.51
N VAL A 155 7.21 -5.64 10.18
CA VAL A 155 6.74 -4.99 11.41
C VAL A 155 7.73 -5.20 12.55
N GLY A 156 8.29 -6.40 12.70
CA GLY A 156 9.28 -6.71 13.74
C GLY A 156 10.58 -5.91 13.65
N ARG A 157 10.86 -5.23 12.51
CA ARG A 157 12.00 -4.29 12.44
C ARG A 157 11.83 -3.07 13.35
N LEU A 158 10.61 -2.73 13.72
CA LEU A 158 10.34 -1.63 14.65
C LEU A 158 10.93 -1.91 16.04
N ASP A 159 10.98 -3.17 16.47
CA ASP A 159 11.55 -3.56 17.76
C ASP A 159 13.03 -3.24 17.89
N SER A 160 13.73 -3.05 16.76
CA SER A 160 15.15 -2.68 16.72
C SER A 160 15.41 -1.17 16.70
N ILE A 161 14.34 -0.35 16.62
CA ILE A 161 14.43 1.13 16.55
C ILE A 161 14.11 1.78 17.91
N ALA A 162 13.60 0.99 18.86
CA ALA A 162 13.22 1.43 20.21
C ALA A 162 14.42 1.63 21.12
#